data_c18d111b47767997e643150ca5ea42c9
#
_entry.id   c18d111b47767997e643150ca5ea42c9
#
_cell.length_a   1.000
_cell.length_b   1.000
_cell.length_c   1.000
_cell.angle_alpha   90.00
_cell.angle_beta   90.00
_cell.angle_gamma   90.00
#
_symmetry.space_group_name_H-M   'P 1'
#
loop_
_entity.id
_entity.type
_entity.pdbx_description
1 polymer ?
#
loop_
_entity_poly.entity_id
_entity_poly.type
_entity_poly.pdbx_seq_one_letter_code
_entity_poly.pdbx_strand_id
1 'polypeptide(L)'
;MRNNLSLVGLFILITTFSFGQKNKKGIKLPPIIDESSGLAFYNDTLLITHNDSGDKPLLYFFTLRGKLVHTLFIENALNEDWEDITSDNQGNIFIGDIGNNNNKRKDLKIYKISGAGLLQKQSVKAEMITYSYDNQLSFPPAQSEQNFDAEGLAYYNDSLWIFTKCRTIPFEGNTYIYKVPTKPGNYELKKSGYLFIGKDGFMKDAITAATICKNVLYLNTYNRFLMYEIQGSKITFMKQYSTLPYSQKEALITKDNKTVYLTDEVAKFLGGGYLYNIEVK
;
A
#
# COMPACT_ATOMS: atom_id res chain seq x y z
N MET A 1 -50.98 43.12 17.54
CA MET A 1 -51.07 41.82 16.84
C MET A 1 -49.65 41.41 16.40
N ARG A 2 -49.04 40.42 17.06
CA ARG A 2 -47.71 39.92 16.71
C ARG A 2 -47.88 38.57 16.02
N ASN A 3 -47.54 38.50 14.74
CA ASN A 3 -47.53 37.26 13.97
C ASN A 3 -46.27 36.47 14.28
N ASN A 4 -46.41 35.30 14.93
CA ASN A 4 -45.37 34.31 15.07
C ASN A 4 -45.32 33.45 13.81
N LEU A 5 -44.29 33.60 12.98
CA LEU A 5 -43.96 32.61 11.93
C LEU A 5 -43.17 31.49 12.54
N SER A 6 -43.75 30.29 12.64
CA SER A 6 -43.07 29.07 13.00
C SER A 6 -42.29 28.53 11.79
N LEU A 7 -40.95 28.51 11.87
CA LEU A 7 -40.07 27.89 10.87
C LEU A 7 -40.05 26.38 11.13
N VAL A 8 -40.71 25.59 10.29
CA VAL A 8 -40.63 24.12 10.30
C VAL A 8 -39.39 23.73 9.54
N GLY A 9 -38.34 23.34 10.27
CA GLY A 9 -37.14 22.80 9.69
C GLY A 9 -37.36 21.38 9.17
N LEU A 10 -37.27 21.18 7.85
CA LEU A 10 -37.33 19.89 7.22
C LEU A 10 -35.97 19.20 7.38
N PHE A 11 -35.84 18.26 8.31
CA PHE A 11 -34.66 17.36 8.43
C PHE A 11 -34.75 16.31 7.33
N ILE A 12 -33.92 16.45 6.29
CA ILE A 12 -33.72 15.39 5.29
C ILE A 12 -32.75 14.36 5.89
N LEU A 13 -33.31 13.24 6.31
CA LEU A 13 -32.52 12.07 6.74
C LEU A 13 -31.93 11.40 5.49
N ILE A 14 -30.67 11.69 5.19
CA ILE A 14 -29.94 10.97 4.13
C ILE A 14 -29.57 9.60 4.68
N THR A 15 -30.41 8.60 4.43
CA THR A 15 -30.08 7.19 4.67
C THR A 15 -29.10 6.74 3.60
N THR A 16 -27.81 6.67 3.94
CA THR A 16 -26.81 5.99 3.10
C THR A 16 -27.09 4.50 3.14
N PHE A 17 -27.72 3.97 2.09
CA PHE A 17 -27.80 2.53 1.88
C PHE A 17 -26.38 2.00 1.59
N SER A 18 -25.75 1.45 2.62
CA SER A 18 -24.57 0.60 2.44
C SER A 18 -25.05 -0.72 1.83
N PHE A 19 -24.90 -0.88 0.52
CA PHE A 19 -25.11 -2.16 -0.12
C PHE A 19 -24.02 -3.11 0.41
N GLY A 20 -24.41 -4.03 1.28
CA GLY A 20 -23.55 -5.09 1.78
C GLY A 20 -23.00 -5.89 0.61
N GLN A 21 -21.72 -5.68 0.31
CA GLN A 21 -20.99 -6.49 -0.66
C GLN A 21 -20.94 -7.92 -0.11
N LYS A 22 -21.46 -8.93 -0.84
CA LYS A 22 -21.30 -10.34 -0.47
C LYS A 22 -19.80 -10.61 -0.39
N ASN A 23 -19.30 -10.89 0.83
CA ASN A 23 -17.92 -11.27 1.04
C ASN A 23 -17.60 -12.50 0.19
N LYS A 24 -16.86 -12.34 -0.89
CA LYS A 24 -16.31 -13.47 -1.63
C LYS A 24 -15.28 -14.15 -0.71
N LYS A 25 -15.41 -15.46 -0.55
CA LYS A 25 -14.42 -16.25 0.19
C LYS A 25 -13.06 -16.07 -0.48
N GLY A 26 -12.04 -15.65 0.28
CA GLY A 26 -10.68 -15.50 -0.23
C GLY A 26 -10.12 -16.81 -0.78
N ILE A 27 -9.19 -16.73 -1.69
CA ILE A 27 -8.44 -17.87 -2.24
C ILE A 27 -7.21 -18.06 -1.37
N LYS A 28 -7.08 -19.22 -0.72
CA LYS A 28 -5.93 -19.50 0.15
C LYS A 28 -4.63 -19.50 -0.66
N LEU A 29 -3.65 -18.74 -0.18
CA LEU A 29 -2.29 -18.72 -0.72
C LEU A 29 -1.47 -19.90 -0.19
N PRO A 30 -0.39 -20.30 -0.89
CA PRO A 30 0.55 -21.29 -0.40
C PRO A 30 1.19 -20.86 0.92
N PRO A 31 1.48 -21.80 1.84
CA PRO A 31 2.05 -21.47 3.16
C PRO A 31 3.38 -20.72 3.15
N ILE A 32 4.12 -20.74 2.05
CA ILE A 32 5.35 -19.96 1.89
C ILE A 32 5.08 -18.46 1.66
N ILE A 33 3.83 -18.08 1.36
CA ILE A 33 3.37 -16.71 1.21
C ILE A 33 2.46 -16.42 2.42
N ASP A 34 3.03 -16.39 3.60
CA ASP A 34 2.29 -16.23 4.87
C ASP A 34 2.27 -14.79 5.38
N GLU A 35 3.24 -13.98 4.99
CA GLU A 35 3.36 -12.56 5.33
C GLU A 35 3.31 -11.69 4.07
N SER A 36 2.33 -11.96 3.16
CA SER A 36 2.24 -11.24 1.88
C SER A 36 2.06 -9.75 2.09
N SER A 37 3.10 -8.98 1.81
CA SER A 37 3.15 -7.52 1.83
C SER A 37 3.48 -7.00 0.44
N GLY A 38 2.63 -6.11 -0.07
CA GLY A 38 2.73 -5.60 -1.44
C GLY A 38 2.28 -6.55 -2.55
N LEU A 39 1.70 -5.99 -3.62
CA LEU A 39 1.27 -6.70 -4.82
C LEU A 39 1.62 -5.94 -6.09
N ALA A 40 2.13 -6.64 -7.10
CA ALA A 40 2.28 -6.13 -8.46
C ALA A 40 1.75 -7.14 -9.49
N PHE A 41 1.30 -6.66 -10.64
CA PHE A 41 1.07 -7.53 -11.79
C PHE A 41 2.38 -7.80 -12.51
N TYR A 42 2.73 -9.08 -12.71
CA TYR A 42 3.78 -9.47 -13.63
C TYR A 42 3.28 -9.46 -15.08
N ASN A 43 2.05 -9.95 -15.26
CA ASN A 43 1.30 -9.92 -16.52
C ASN A 43 -0.21 -10.03 -16.21
N ASP A 44 -1.03 -10.25 -17.22
CA ASP A 44 -2.49 -10.32 -17.05
C ASP A 44 -2.99 -11.47 -16.17
N THR A 45 -2.18 -12.49 -15.93
CA THR A 45 -2.57 -13.73 -15.26
C THR A 45 -1.77 -14.02 -13.99
N LEU A 46 -0.64 -13.32 -13.77
CA LEU A 46 0.26 -13.55 -12.65
C LEU A 46 0.43 -12.28 -11.81
N LEU A 47 0.34 -12.48 -10.51
CA LEU A 47 0.71 -11.51 -9.48
C LEU A 47 2.09 -11.84 -8.93
N ILE A 48 2.77 -10.81 -8.44
CA ILE A 48 4.01 -10.90 -7.66
C ILE A 48 3.73 -10.35 -6.27
N THR A 49 4.27 -11.01 -5.26
CA THR A 49 4.36 -10.53 -3.89
C THR A 49 5.70 -10.89 -3.27
N HIS A 50 5.96 -10.37 -2.10
CA HIS A 50 7.02 -10.79 -1.18
C HIS A 50 6.41 -11.00 0.22
N ASN A 51 7.14 -11.60 1.12
CA ASN A 51 6.80 -11.57 2.54
C ASN A 51 7.38 -10.30 3.20
N ASP A 52 6.81 -9.93 4.33
CA ASP A 52 7.23 -8.82 5.17
C ASP A 52 8.61 -9.05 5.79
N SER A 53 8.97 -8.22 6.75
CA SER A 53 10.28 -8.08 7.39
C SER A 53 10.87 -9.39 7.92
N GLY A 54 12.19 -9.56 7.69
CA GLY A 54 12.95 -10.66 8.24
C GLY A 54 12.90 -11.98 7.45
N ASP A 55 12.11 -12.08 6.38
CA ASP A 55 12.14 -13.22 5.47
C ASP A 55 13.32 -13.11 4.47
N LYS A 56 13.50 -14.16 3.69
CA LYS A 56 14.49 -14.15 2.59
C LYS A 56 14.07 -13.13 1.53
N PRO A 57 15.03 -12.51 0.81
CA PRO A 57 14.74 -11.59 -0.26
C PRO A 57 14.22 -12.33 -1.51
N LEU A 58 12.97 -12.78 -1.42
CA LEU A 58 12.29 -13.61 -2.42
C LEU A 58 11.06 -12.88 -2.98
N LEU A 59 10.87 -13.02 -4.29
CA LEU A 59 9.60 -12.69 -4.94
C LEU A 59 8.86 -13.96 -5.30
N TYR A 60 7.57 -13.98 -5.00
CA TYR A 60 6.65 -15.09 -5.26
C TYR A 60 5.72 -14.73 -6.40
N PHE A 61 5.76 -15.51 -7.49
CA PHE A 61 4.87 -15.35 -8.65
C PHE A 61 3.74 -16.36 -8.53
N PHE A 62 2.53 -15.89 -8.54
CA PHE A 62 1.36 -16.75 -8.38
C PHE A 62 0.20 -16.32 -9.27
N THR A 63 -0.66 -17.27 -9.60
CA THR A 63 -1.83 -17.02 -10.45
C THR A 63 -2.94 -16.30 -9.68
N LEU A 64 -3.89 -15.68 -10.39
CA LEU A 64 -5.12 -15.13 -9.80
C LEU A 64 -6.00 -16.18 -9.08
N ARG A 65 -5.59 -17.46 -9.11
CA ARG A 65 -6.19 -18.56 -8.34
C ARG A 65 -5.34 -19.01 -7.14
N GLY A 66 -4.32 -18.22 -6.78
CA GLY A 66 -3.46 -18.47 -5.64
C GLY A 66 -2.42 -19.60 -5.84
N LYS A 67 -2.23 -20.12 -7.06
CA LYS A 67 -1.24 -21.17 -7.31
C LYS A 67 0.13 -20.53 -7.51
N LEU A 68 1.13 -20.89 -6.67
CA LEU A 68 2.53 -20.53 -6.86
C LEU A 68 3.06 -21.11 -8.18
N VAL A 69 3.71 -20.28 -8.97
CA VAL A 69 4.28 -20.61 -10.29
C VAL A 69 5.80 -20.56 -10.24
N HIS A 70 6.37 -19.57 -9.53
CA HIS A 70 7.80 -19.35 -9.52
C HIS A 70 8.21 -18.60 -8.25
N THR A 71 9.45 -18.77 -7.84
CA THR A 71 10.10 -18.02 -6.76
C THR A 71 11.42 -17.49 -7.27
N LEU A 72 11.68 -16.19 -7.07
CA LEU A 72 12.88 -15.51 -7.58
C LEU A 72 13.67 -14.94 -6.40
N PHE A 73 14.97 -15.25 -6.34
CA PHE A 73 15.89 -14.73 -5.32
C PHE A 73 16.57 -13.44 -5.77
N ILE A 74 16.64 -12.42 -4.90
CA ILE A 74 17.36 -11.18 -5.17
C ILE A 74 18.72 -11.24 -4.48
N GLU A 75 19.78 -11.52 -5.24
CA GLU A 75 21.11 -11.89 -4.75
C GLU A 75 21.79 -10.85 -3.85
N ASN A 76 21.56 -9.57 -4.11
CA ASN A 76 22.20 -8.46 -3.41
C ASN A 76 21.20 -7.64 -2.57
N ALA A 77 20.08 -8.24 -2.19
CA ALA A 77 19.09 -7.66 -1.30
C ALA A 77 19.09 -8.33 0.06
N LEU A 78 18.64 -7.59 1.07
CA LEU A 78 18.18 -8.07 2.36
C LEU A 78 16.74 -7.64 2.52
N ASN A 79 15.89 -8.48 3.06
CA ASN A 79 14.58 -8.08 3.51
C ASN A 79 14.72 -7.59 4.96
N GLU A 80 15.02 -6.29 5.10
CA GLU A 80 15.06 -5.64 6.42
C GLU A 80 13.62 -5.36 6.88
N ASP A 81 12.84 -4.68 6.00
CA ASP A 81 11.46 -4.27 6.28
C ASP A 81 10.77 -3.95 4.93
N TRP A 82 10.51 -5.02 4.13
CA TRP A 82 9.88 -4.90 2.83
C TRP A 82 8.38 -4.74 2.98
N GLU A 83 7.84 -3.62 2.50
CA GLU A 83 6.44 -3.24 2.75
C GLU A 83 5.57 -3.28 1.50
N ASP A 84 6.08 -2.82 0.35
CA ASP A 84 5.26 -2.76 -0.85
C ASP A 84 6.08 -2.96 -2.13
N ILE A 85 5.40 -3.32 -3.21
CA ILE A 85 5.99 -3.59 -4.52
C ILE A 85 5.16 -2.94 -5.62
N THR A 86 5.83 -2.32 -6.59
CA THR A 86 5.17 -1.73 -7.75
C THR A 86 5.93 -2.00 -9.03
N SER A 87 5.33 -1.72 -10.18
CA SER A 87 5.97 -1.82 -11.49
C SER A 87 5.72 -0.59 -12.34
N ASP A 88 6.69 -0.24 -13.20
CA ASP A 88 6.54 0.82 -14.17
C ASP A 88 5.95 0.30 -15.51
N ASN A 89 5.71 1.24 -16.43
CA ASN A 89 5.19 0.93 -17.77
C ASN A 89 6.19 0.18 -18.69
N GLN A 90 7.45 0.09 -18.27
CA GLN A 90 8.51 -0.65 -18.98
C GLN A 90 8.65 -2.09 -18.42
N GLY A 91 7.89 -2.42 -17.40
CA GLY A 91 7.94 -3.71 -16.71
C GLY A 91 9.08 -3.83 -15.69
N ASN A 92 9.76 -2.73 -15.31
CA ASN A 92 10.66 -2.79 -14.16
C ASN A 92 9.83 -2.95 -12.89
N ILE A 93 10.38 -3.70 -11.94
CA ILE A 93 9.77 -3.98 -10.64
C ILE A 93 10.55 -3.24 -9.57
N PHE A 94 9.86 -2.59 -8.66
CA PHE A 94 10.41 -1.84 -7.54
C PHE A 94 9.90 -2.43 -6.23
N ILE A 95 10.82 -2.85 -5.36
CA ILE A 95 10.54 -3.47 -4.08
C ILE A 95 10.96 -2.48 -2.99
N GLY A 96 10.04 -2.08 -2.17
CA GLY A 96 10.26 -1.08 -1.13
C GLY A 96 10.75 -1.70 0.18
N ASP A 97 12.04 -1.60 0.47
CA ASP A 97 12.62 -1.82 1.79
C ASP A 97 12.55 -0.51 2.58
N ILE A 98 11.32 -0.15 2.94
CA ILE A 98 10.92 1.20 3.33
C ILE A 98 10.24 1.27 4.71
N GLY A 99 9.91 0.13 5.30
CA GLY A 99 9.37 0.05 6.65
C GLY A 99 10.34 0.62 7.67
N ASN A 100 9.79 1.26 8.68
CA ASN A 100 10.56 1.94 9.72
C ASN A 100 9.71 2.11 10.98
N ASN A 101 9.13 1.01 11.44
CA ASN A 101 8.18 0.92 12.56
C ASN A 101 8.57 1.77 13.77
N ASN A 102 9.86 1.84 14.06
CA ASN A 102 10.40 2.60 15.19
C ASN A 102 10.91 4.00 14.79
N ASN A 103 10.78 4.40 13.53
CA ASN A 103 11.30 5.65 12.97
C ASN A 103 12.81 5.87 13.23
N LYS A 104 13.62 4.79 13.22
CA LYS A 104 15.07 4.81 13.54
C LYS A 104 15.96 4.53 12.33
N ARG A 105 15.41 3.97 11.25
CA ARG A 105 16.18 3.57 10.09
C ARG A 105 16.75 4.77 9.33
N LYS A 106 17.97 4.59 8.82
CA LYS A 106 18.72 5.57 8.01
C LYS A 106 19.13 4.97 6.67
N ASP A 107 18.73 3.75 6.40
CA ASP A 107 19.15 2.91 5.27
C ASP A 107 17.98 2.55 4.36
N LEU A 108 16.94 3.40 4.33
CA LEU A 108 15.76 3.20 3.51
C LEU A 108 16.11 3.12 2.03
N LYS A 109 15.57 2.12 1.33
CA LYS A 109 15.92 1.85 -0.06
C LYS A 109 14.79 1.20 -0.84
N ILE A 110 14.89 1.29 -2.14
CA ILE A 110 14.02 0.59 -3.07
C ILE A 110 14.93 -0.21 -4.00
N TYR A 111 14.68 -1.50 -4.12
CA TYR A 111 15.36 -2.38 -5.06
C TYR A 111 14.64 -2.33 -6.40
N LYS A 112 15.38 -2.10 -7.48
CA LYS A 112 14.87 -2.09 -8.85
C LYS A 112 15.41 -3.28 -9.62
N ILE A 113 14.53 -4.05 -10.24
CA ILE A 113 14.89 -5.16 -11.13
C ILE A 113 14.17 -5.01 -12.48
N SER A 114 14.83 -5.44 -13.56
CA SER A 114 14.16 -5.58 -14.86
C SER A 114 13.19 -6.76 -14.82
N GLY A 115 11.93 -6.54 -15.18
CA GLY A 115 10.91 -7.58 -15.21
C GLY A 115 11.01 -8.57 -16.36
N ALA A 116 11.92 -8.34 -17.31
CA ALA A 116 12.05 -9.20 -18.50
C ALA A 116 12.60 -10.59 -18.15
N GLY A 117 11.85 -11.61 -18.51
CA GLY A 117 12.29 -13.01 -18.44
C GLY A 117 12.50 -13.55 -17.03
N LEU A 118 11.84 -13.00 -16.01
CA LEU A 118 12.03 -13.40 -14.62
C LEU A 118 11.61 -14.84 -14.33
N LEU A 119 10.62 -15.36 -15.04
CA LEU A 119 10.14 -16.75 -14.86
C LEU A 119 11.16 -17.81 -15.32
N GLN A 120 12.19 -17.41 -16.07
CA GLN A 120 13.27 -18.28 -16.51
C GLN A 120 14.53 -18.17 -15.64
N LYS A 121 14.53 -17.31 -14.63
CA LYS A 121 15.69 -17.05 -13.75
C LYS A 121 15.41 -17.57 -12.36
N GLN A 122 16.44 -18.12 -11.71
CA GLN A 122 16.35 -18.50 -10.29
C GLN A 122 16.73 -17.32 -9.38
N SER A 123 17.58 -16.43 -9.88
CA SER A 123 18.03 -15.25 -9.17
C SER A 123 18.33 -14.08 -10.11
N VAL A 124 18.33 -12.88 -9.55
CA VAL A 124 18.72 -11.64 -10.21
C VAL A 124 19.42 -10.72 -9.22
N LYS A 125 20.19 -9.75 -9.75
CA LYS A 125 20.69 -8.61 -8.97
C LYS A 125 19.80 -7.40 -9.18
N ALA A 126 19.59 -6.64 -8.12
CA ALA A 126 18.86 -5.39 -8.16
C ALA A 126 19.80 -4.19 -8.26
N GLU A 127 19.34 -3.14 -8.92
CA GLU A 127 19.86 -1.79 -8.74
C GLU A 127 19.20 -1.15 -7.51
N MET A 128 19.86 -0.18 -6.87
CA MET A 128 19.35 0.43 -5.64
C MET A 128 19.05 1.91 -5.80
N ILE A 129 17.93 2.33 -5.23
CA ILE A 129 17.54 3.71 -4.99
C ILE A 129 17.53 3.88 -3.47
N THR A 130 18.48 4.62 -2.91
CA THR A 130 18.52 4.90 -1.48
C THR A 130 18.00 6.31 -1.22
N TYR A 131 17.38 6.52 -0.06
CA TYR A 131 16.85 7.82 0.27
C TYR A 131 16.81 8.10 1.78
N SER A 132 16.71 9.38 2.10
CA SER A 132 16.38 9.90 3.41
C SER A 132 15.26 10.93 3.31
N TYR A 133 14.59 11.19 4.41
CA TYR A 133 13.62 12.28 4.49
C TYR A 133 14.31 13.55 5.00
N ASP A 134 14.19 14.68 4.29
CA ASP A 134 14.82 15.96 4.66
C ASP A 134 14.33 16.51 6.00
N ASN A 135 13.12 16.15 6.38
CA ASN A 135 12.46 16.59 7.59
C ASN A 135 12.53 15.58 8.76
N GLN A 136 13.21 14.43 8.63
CA GLN A 136 13.50 13.53 9.76
C GLN A 136 14.83 13.91 10.41
N LEU A 137 14.80 14.80 11.40
CA LEU A 137 16.01 15.36 12.01
C LEU A 137 16.55 14.53 13.18
N SER A 138 15.76 13.61 13.73
CA SER A 138 16.15 12.70 14.81
C SER A 138 15.64 11.28 14.59
N PHE A 139 16.34 10.29 15.19
CA PHE A 139 16.14 8.84 14.94
C PHE A 139 16.09 8.06 16.26
N PRO A 140 14.90 7.87 16.88
CA PRO A 140 13.59 8.32 16.42
C PRO A 140 13.36 9.82 16.70
N PRO A 141 12.38 10.44 16.01
CA PRO A 141 11.85 11.73 16.42
C PRO A 141 10.95 11.60 17.64
N ALA A 142 10.46 12.74 18.17
CA ALA A 142 9.44 12.73 19.23
C ALA A 142 8.22 11.91 18.78
N GLN A 143 7.49 11.30 19.73
CA GLN A 143 6.34 10.45 19.44
C GLN A 143 5.24 11.16 18.63
N SER A 144 5.07 12.47 18.82
CA SER A 144 4.14 13.29 18.04
C SER A 144 4.59 13.56 16.60
N GLU A 145 5.81 13.18 16.22
CA GLU A 145 6.40 13.42 14.91
C GLU A 145 6.71 12.11 14.15
N GLN A 146 6.36 10.96 14.72
CA GLN A 146 6.63 9.64 14.12
C GLN A 146 5.73 9.36 12.92
N ASN A 147 6.16 9.83 11.75
CA ASN A 147 5.49 9.68 10.47
C ASN A 147 6.48 9.33 9.33
N PHE A 148 7.51 8.52 9.65
CA PHE A 148 8.57 8.13 8.72
C PHE A 148 8.67 6.61 8.53
N ASP A 149 7.62 5.90 8.90
CA ASP A 149 7.36 4.52 8.59
C ASP A 149 6.58 4.47 7.28
N ALA A 150 7.14 3.90 6.22
CA ALA A 150 6.45 3.88 4.92
C ALA A 150 5.92 2.49 4.63
N GLU A 151 4.66 2.42 4.17
CA GLU A 151 3.94 1.17 3.93
C GLU A 151 3.30 1.12 2.54
N GLY A 152 3.42 2.19 1.77
CA GLY A 152 2.87 2.21 0.43
C GLY A 152 3.88 2.72 -0.59
N LEU A 153 3.98 2.02 -1.71
CA LEU A 153 4.85 2.34 -2.84
C LEU A 153 4.08 2.23 -4.15
N ALA A 154 3.94 3.34 -4.87
CA ALA A 154 3.24 3.33 -6.14
C ALA A 154 4.03 4.04 -7.23
N TYR A 155 4.08 3.47 -8.44
CA TYR A 155 4.62 4.14 -9.61
C TYR A 155 3.58 5.09 -10.23
N TYR A 156 4.00 6.32 -10.50
CA TYR A 156 3.18 7.29 -11.21
C TYR A 156 4.04 8.36 -11.90
N ASN A 157 3.83 8.53 -13.22
CA ASN A 157 4.50 9.56 -14.03
C ASN A 157 6.02 9.64 -13.80
N ASP A 158 6.72 8.54 -14.08
CA ASP A 158 8.19 8.38 -13.97
C ASP A 158 8.77 8.63 -12.56
N SER A 159 7.93 8.53 -11.54
CA SER A 159 8.31 8.65 -10.14
C SER A 159 7.71 7.53 -9.31
N LEU A 160 8.38 7.17 -8.24
CA LEU A 160 7.84 6.32 -7.19
C LEU A 160 7.28 7.24 -6.10
N TRP A 161 6.04 7.03 -5.76
CA TRP A 161 5.37 7.72 -4.67
C TRP A 161 5.38 6.83 -3.43
N ILE A 162 5.87 7.38 -2.34
CA ILE A 162 6.01 6.71 -1.04
C ILE A 162 4.96 7.30 -0.11
N PHE A 163 4.21 6.43 0.56
CA PHE A 163 3.17 6.81 1.51
C PHE A 163 3.51 6.30 2.90
N THR A 164 3.51 7.19 3.90
CA THR A 164 3.88 6.82 5.26
C THR A 164 2.69 6.34 6.07
N LYS A 165 2.92 5.40 6.96
CA LYS A 165 1.99 4.96 8.01
C LYS A 165 2.14 5.86 9.24
N CYS A 166 1.05 6.43 9.71
CA CYS A 166 1.06 7.30 10.89
C CYS A 166 1.33 6.49 12.16
N ARG A 167 2.43 6.81 12.84
CA ARG A 167 2.80 6.22 14.15
C ARG A 167 2.77 7.25 15.28
N THR A 168 2.21 8.44 15.04
CA THR A 168 2.21 9.54 16.02
C THR A 168 1.38 9.20 17.26
N ILE A 169 1.83 9.73 18.41
CA ILE A 169 1.08 9.67 19.67
C ILE A 169 0.93 11.11 20.19
N PRO A 170 -0.30 11.65 20.26
CA PRO A 170 -1.58 11.05 19.85
C PRO A 170 -1.67 10.78 18.35
N PHE A 171 -2.49 9.79 17.94
CA PHE A 171 -2.66 9.40 16.55
C PHE A 171 -3.29 10.51 15.72
N GLU A 172 -2.58 10.99 14.70
CA GLU A 172 -3.04 12.09 13.83
C GLU A 172 -3.80 11.61 12.59
N GLY A 173 -3.54 10.37 12.14
CA GLY A 173 -4.19 9.75 10.99
C GLY A 173 -3.83 10.34 9.64
N ASN A 174 -2.63 10.93 9.52
CA ASN A 174 -2.10 11.45 8.27
C ASN A 174 -1.18 10.43 7.60
N THR A 175 -1.22 10.32 6.28
CA THR A 175 -0.15 9.73 5.48
C THR A 175 0.61 10.84 4.78
N TYR A 176 1.94 10.88 4.92
CA TYR A 176 2.80 11.80 4.17
C TYR A 176 3.13 11.19 2.81
N ILE A 177 3.31 12.06 1.83
CA ILE A 177 3.63 11.69 0.46
C ILE A 177 5.03 12.21 0.14
N TYR A 178 5.91 11.30 -0.26
CA TYR A 178 7.22 11.61 -0.80
C TYR A 178 7.33 11.04 -2.21
N LYS A 179 8.24 11.59 -3.00
CA LYS A 179 8.46 11.17 -4.39
C LYS A 179 9.94 11.00 -4.63
N VAL A 180 10.30 9.89 -5.26
CA VAL A 180 11.68 9.57 -5.64
C VAL A 180 11.73 9.19 -7.12
N PRO A 181 12.78 9.59 -7.88
CA PRO A 181 12.95 9.14 -9.26
C PRO A 181 13.11 7.61 -9.36
N THR A 182 12.71 7.03 -10.48
CA THR A 182 12.87 5.59 -10.77
C THR A 182 14.32 5.19 -11.13
N LYS A 183 15.27 6.12 -11.09
CA LYS A 183 16.67 5.89 -11.40
C LYS A 183 17.47 5.53 -10.16
N PRO A 184 18.39 4.55 -10.24
CA PRO A 184 19.33 4.26 -9.16
C PRO A 184 20.10 5.49 -8.71
N GLY A 185 20.33 5.62 -7.41
CA GLY A 185 21.02 6.79 -6.83
C GLY A 185 20.66 7.02 -5.36
N ASN A 186 21.20 8.11 -4.80
CA ASN A 186 20.97 8.53 -3.42
C ASN A 186 20.17 9.84 -3.43
N TYR A 187 19.07 9.89 -2.70
CA TYR A 187 18.14 11.01 -2.74
C TYR A 187 17.79 11.52 -1.33
N GLU A 188 17.66 12.82 -1.19
CA GLU A 188 17.04 13.45 -0.03
C GLU A 188 15.63 13.91 -0.45
N LEU A 189 14.60 13.34 0.18
CA LEU A 189 13.22 13.51 -0.24
C LEU A 189 12.54 14.61 0.57
N LYS A 190 11.95 15.55 -0.15
CA LYS A 190 11.07 16.58 0.41
C LYS A 190 9.63 16.06 0.47
N LYS A 191 8.96 16.36 1.59
CA LYS A 191 7.55 16.05 1.72
C LYS A 191 6.74 16.79 0.63
N SER A 192 6.09 16.02 -0.25
CA SER A 192 5.30 16.55 -1.37
C SER A 192 3.88 16.93 -0.96
N GLY A 193 3.39 16.42 0.17
CA GLY A 193 2.06 16.66 0.70
C GLY A 193 1.68 15.63 1.75
N TYR A 194 0.40 15.63 2.11
CA TYR A 194 -0.20 14.61 2.98
C TYR A 194 -1.67 14.41 2.66
N LEU A 195 -2.22 13.28 3.08
CA LEU A 195 -3.65 13.00 3.07
C LEU A 195 -4.09 12.64 4.49
N PHE A 196 -5.23 13.17 4.89
CA PHE A 196 -5.88 12.78 6.12
C PHE A 196 -6.75 11.55 5.86
N ILE A 197 -6.49 10.45 6.57
CA ILE A 197 -7.17 9.15 6.39
C ILE A 197 -8.32 9.01 7.39
N GLY A 198 -8.11 9.44 8.63
CA GLY A 198 -9.11 9.38 9.70
C GLY A 198 -8.51 9.48 11.09
N LYS A 199 -9.35 9.57 12.11
CA LYS A 199 -8.95 9.66 13.53
C LYS A 199 -9.56 8.57 14.43
N ASP A 200 -10.08 7.51 13.82
CA ASP A 200 -10.70 6.40 14.56
C ASP A 200 -9.66 5.43 15.18
N GLY A 201 -8.38 5.73 14.99
CA GLY A 201 -7.25 5.04 15.58
C GLY A 201 -6.43 4.23 14.57
N PHE A 202 -5.22 3.84 15.02
CA PHE A 202 -4.20 3.15 14.23
C PHE A 202 -4.77 1.96 13.43
N MET A 203 -5.51 1.07 14.10
CA MET A 203 -6.04 -0.16 13.47
C MET A 203 -7.12 0.10 12.41
N LYS A 204 -7.64 1.32 12.30
CA LYS A 204 -8.64 1.66 11.28
C LYS A 204 -8.09 2.55 10.18
N ASP A 205 -7.20 3.47 10.55
CA ASP A 205 -6.85 4.60 9.71
C ASP A 205 -5.36 4.69 9.35
N ALA A 206 -4.50 3.82 9.92
CA ALA A 206 -3.13 3.68 9.43
C ALA A 206 -3.14 2.94 8.09
N ILE A 207 -2.45 3.49 7.09
CA ILE A 207 -2.33 2.82 5.79
C ILE A 207 -1.39 1.63 5.87
N THR A 208 -1.60 0.66 4.97
CA THR A 208 -0.82 -0.58 4.90
C THR A 208 -0.36 -0.91 3.47
N ALA A 209 -0.83 -0.21 2.45
CA ALA A 209 -0.37 -0.36 1.08
C ALA A 209 -0.89 0.78 0.20
N ALA A 210 -0.26 0.98 -0.97
CA ALA A 210 -0.71 1.95 -1.95
C ALA A 210 -0.55 1.44 -3.38
N THR A 211 -1.48 1.77 -4.26
CA THR A 211 -1.27 1.62 -5.71
C THR A 211 -1.90 2.77 -6.47
N ILE A 212 -1.36 3.07 -7.65
CA ILE A 212 -1.94 4.05 -8.56
C ILE A 212 -2.24 3.35 -9.89
N CYS A 213 -3.51 3.41 -10.31
CA CYS A 213 -3.92 2.93 -11.62
C CYS A 213 -4.47 4.09 -12.43
N LYS A 214 -3.82 4.41 -13.54
CA LYS A 214 -4.12 5.64 -14.32
C LYS A 214 -3.97 6.87 -13.41
N ASN A 215 -5.05 7.59 -13.18
CA ASN A 215 -5.08 8.77 -12.29
C ASN A 215 -5.86 8.52 -10.99
N VAL A 216 -5.98 7.26 -10.56
CA VAL A 216 -6.67 6.91 -9.31
C VAL A 216 -5.67 6.29 -8.35
N LEU A 217 -5.49 6.94 -7.21
CA LEU A 217 -4.73 6.44 -6.06
C LEU A 217 -5.65 5.61 -5.19
N TYR A 218 -5.17 4.44 -4.82
CA TYR A 218 -5.77 3.54 -3.83
C TYR A 218 -4.86 3.48 -2.61
N LEU A 219 -5.41 3.72 -1.43
CA LEU A 219 -4.73 3.53 -0.15
C LEU A 219 -5.48 2.46 0.64
N ASN A 220 -4.77 1.42 1.05
CA ASN A 220 -5.32 0.38 1.89
C ASN A 220 -5.16 0.70 3.38
N THR A 221 -6.08 0.18 4.19
CA THR A 221 -5.98 0.04 5.63
C THR A 221 -6.43 -1.37 6.01
N TYR A 222 -6.34 -1.77 7.27
CA TYR A 222 -6.72 -3.12 7.68
C TYR A 222 -8.20 -3.49 7.42
N ASN A 223 -9.10 -2.50 7.21
CA ASN A 223 -10.53 -2.74 7.11
C ASN A 223 -11.23 -2.10 5.90
N ARG A 224 -10.53 -1.28 5.14
CA ARG A 224 -11.04 -0.63 3.93
C ARG A 224 -9.92 -0.19 3.01
N PHE A 225 -10.25 0.09 1.77
CA PHE A 225 -9.40 0.92 0.92
C PHE A 225 -10.14 2.19 0.50
N LEU A 226 -9.38 3.26 0.35
CA LEU A 226 -9.82 4.57 -0.06
C LEU A 226 -9.33 4.86 -1.47
N MET A 227 -10.17 5.53 -2.26
CA MET A 227 -9.86 5.94 -3.63
C MET A 227 -9.81 7.45 -3.72
N TYR A 228 -8.79 7.95 -4.42
CA TYR A 228 -8.60 9.38 -4.67
C TYR A 228 -8.31 9.60 -6.15
N GLU A 229 -8.88 10.66 -6.72
CA GLU A 229 -8.54 11.12 -8.07
C GLU A 229 -7.32 12.05 -8.01
N ILE A 230 -6.36 11.83 -8.93
CA ILE A 230 -5.17 12.68 -9.10
C ILE A 230 -5.37 13.57 -10.31
N GLN A 231 -5.38 14.89 -10.09
CA GLN A 231 -5.46 15.91 -11.12
C GLN A 231 -4.31 16.91 -10.94
N GLY A 232 -3.19 16.69 -11.63
CA GLY A 232 -1.97 17.47 -11.44
C GLY A 232 -1.42 17.32 -10.02
N SER A 233 -1.38 18.39 -9.24
CA SER A 233 -0.96 18.36 -7.83
C SER A 233 -2.12 18.12 -6.85
N LYS A 234 -3.36 18.15 -7.32
CA LYS A 234 -4.54 17.97 -6.49
C LYS A 234 -4.90 16.48 -6.37
N ILE A 235 -5.11 16.02 -5.13
CA ILE A 235 -5.58 14.67 -4.82
C ILE A 235 -6.92 14.82 -4.09
N THR A 236 -7.98 14.26 -4.67
CA THR A 236 -9.36 14.46 -4.19
C THR A 236 -9.99 13.13 -3.83
N PHE A 237 -10.50 13.00 -2.61
CA PHE A 237 -11.22 11.81 -2.17
C PHE A 237 -12.44 11.56 -3.08
N MET A 238 -12.60 10.30 -3.50
CA MET A 238 -13.73 9.83 -4.31
C MET A 238 -14.69 9.00 -3.48
N LYS A 239 -14.20 7.88 -2.96
CA LYS A 239 -15.00 6.89 -2.20
C LYS A 239 -14.11 5.89 -1.48
N GLN A 240 -14.74 5.07 -0.63
CA GLN A 240 -14.06 3.98 0.05
C GLN A 240 -14.87 2.68 -0.02
N TYR A 241 -14.19 1.56 0.12
CA TYR A 241 -14.79 0.23 0.14
C TYR A 241 -14.33 -0.53 1.37
N SER A 242 -15.26 -1.16 2.08
CA SER A 242 -14.94 -2.07 3.18
C SER A 242 -14.26 -3.33 2.65
N THR A 243 -13.25 -3.80 3.37
CA THR A 243 -12.51 -5.04 3.08
C THR A 243 -12.75 -6.13 4.13
N LEU A 244 -13.92 -6.11 4.78
CA LEU A 244 -14.28 -7.13 5.76
C LEU A 244 -14.30 -8.56 5.17
N PRO A 245 -14.00 -9.63 5.94
CA PRO A 245 -13.70 -9.59 7.37
C PRO A 245 -12.38 -8.88 7.68
N TYR A 246 -12.24 -8.41 8.93
CA TYR A 246 -11.02 -7.81 9.42
C TYR A 246 -9.87 -8.82 9.43
N SER A 247 -8.74 -8.45 8.84
CA SER A 247 -7.47 -9.18 8.85
C SER A 247 -6.33 -8.22 8.54
N GLN A 248 -5.10 -8.64 8.68
CA GLN A 248 -3.92 -7.84 8.30
C GLN A 248 -3.78 -7.79 6.77
N LYS A 249 -4.55 -6.91 6.13
CA LYS A 249 -4.45 -6.67 4.68
C LYS A 249 -3.33 -5.69 4.42
N GLU A 250 -2.22 -6.21 3.93
CA GLU A 250 -0.97 -5.45 3.75
C GLU A 250 -0.64 -5.22 2.26
N ALA A 251 -1.52 -5.64 1.34
CA ALA A 251 -1.29 -5.41 -0.07
C ALA A 251 -2.57 -5.13 -0.86
N LEU A 252 -2.48 -4.28 -1.88
CA LEU A 252 -3.53 -4.12 -2.87
C LEU A 252 -2.99 -3.75 -4.24
N ILE A 253 -3.70 -4.19 -5.30
CA ILE A 253 -3.39 -3.83 -6.69
C ILE A 253 -4.64 -3.82 -7.55
N THR A 254 -4.68 -2.95 -8.54
CA THR A 254 -5.65 -2.96 -9.63
C THR A 254 -4.99 -2.55 -10.94
N LYS A 255 -5.46 -3.06 -12.08
CA LYS A 255 -4.96 -2.66 -13.40
C LYS A 255 -5.99 -1.93 -14.25
N ASP A 256 -7.25 -1.94 -13.85
CA ASP A 256 -8.35 -1.48 -14.68
C ASP A 256 -9.33 -0.54 -13.95
N ASN A 257 -9.12 -0.29 -12.66
CA ASN A 257 -10.03 0.44 -11.76
C ASN A 257 -11.41 -0.24 -11.59
N LYS A 258 -11.54 -1.52 -11.96
CA LYS A 258 -12.78 -2.29 -11.83
C LYS A 258 -12.66 -3.43 -10.83
N THR A 259 -11.50 -4.09 -10.80
CA THR A 259 -11.23 -5.16 -9.86
C THR A 259 -9.98 -4.82 -9.04
N VAL A 260 -10.13 -4.77 -7.73
CA VAL A 260 -9.04 -4.62 -6.76
C VAL A 260 -8.72 -5.98 -6.18
N TYR A 261 -7.46 -6.39 -6.23
CA TYR A 261 -6.93 -7.56 -5.57
C TYR A 261 -6.24 -7.13 -4.28
N LEU A 262 -6.42 -7.94 -3.22
CA LEU A 262 -5.79 -7.72 -1.92
C LEU A 262 -5.24 -9.04 -1.42
N THR A 263 -4.15 -9.00 -0.65
CA THR A 263 -3.70 -10.12 0.18
C THR A 263 -3.68 -9.72 1.64
N ASP A 264 -3.77 -10.72 2.50
CA ASP A 264 -3.58 -10.56 3.94
C ASP A 264 -2.53 -11.54 4.46
N GLU A 265 -1.90 -11.15 5.54
CA GLU A 265 -0.93 -11.96 6.27
C GLU A 265 -1.62 -13.00 7.15
N VAL A 266 -0.89 -14.06 7.47
CA VAL A 266 -1.31 -15.08 8.44
C VAL A 266 -1.04 -14.56 9.85
N ALA A 267 -2.05 -14.02 10.49
CA ALA A 267 -1.97 -13.60 11.88
C ALA A 267 -2.49 -14.68 12.83
N LYS A 268 -1.75 -14.95 13.91
CA LYS A 268 -1.98 -16.07 14.85
C LYS A 268 -3.44 -16.21 15.35
N PHE A 269 -4.14 -15.09 15.52
CA PHE A 269 -5.52 -15.06 16.05
C PHE A 269 -6.56 -14.57 15.03
N LEU A 270 -6.14 -14.00 13.90
CA LEU A 270 -7.04 -13.43 12.90
C LEU A 270 -7.16 -14.32 11.67
N GLY A 271 -6.30 -15.34 11.55
CA GLY A 271 -6.17 -16.11 10.31
C GLY A 271 -5.45 -15.30 9.25
N GLY A 272 -5.79 -15.48 7.97
CA GLY A 272 -5.18 -14.75 6.86
C GLY A 272 -4.50 -15.69 5.85
N GLY A 273 -3.62 -15.14 5.01
CA GLY A 273 -2.95 -15.84 3.91
C GLY A 273 -3.91 -16.10 2.76
N TYR A 274 -4.71 -15.11 2.37
CA TYR A 274 -5.68 -15.21 1.29
C TYR A 274 -5.48 -14.12 0.25
N LEU A 275 -5.80 -14.45 -0.99
CA LEU A 275 -6.02 -13.50 -2.08
C LEU A 275 -7.53 -13.22 -2.17
N TYR A 276 -7.89 -11.95 -2.14
CA TYR A 276 -9.26 -11.46 -2.32
C TYR A 276 -9.37 -10.69 -3.63
N ASN A 277 -10.58 -10.60 -4.18
CA ASN A 277 -10.92 -9.66 -5.23
C ASN A 277 -12.21 -8.92 -4.91
N ILE A 278 -12.21 -7.60 -5.12
CA ILE A 278 -13.34 -6.72 -4.86
C ILE A 278 -13.67 -5.97 -6.15
N GLU A 279 -14.93 -6.02 -6.57
CA GLU A 279 -15.41 -5.23 -7.71
C GLU A 279 -15.70 -3.79 -7.28
N VAL A 280 -15.09 -2.84 -7.97
CA VAL A 280 -15.30 -1.40 -7.82
C VAL A 280 -16.45 -0.97 -8.73
N LYS A 281 -17.47 -0.38 -8.13
CA LYS A 281 -18.67 0.12 -8.84
C LYS A 281 -18.71 1.64 -8.83
#